data_fbebb53b4a40edd3041cbbcf39552523
#
_entry.id   fbebb53b4a40edd3041cbbcf39552523
#
_cell.length_a   1.000
_cell.length_b   1.000
_cell.length_c   1.000
_cell.angle_alpha   90.00
_cell.angle_beta   90.00
_cell.angle_gamma   90.00
#
_symmetry.space_group_name_H-M   'P 1'
#
loop_
_entity.id
_entity.type
_entity.pdbx_description
1 polymer ?
#
loop_
_entity_poly.entity_id
_entity_poly.type
_entity_poly.pdbx_seq_one_letter_code
_entity_poly.pdbx_strand_id
1 'polypeptide(L)'
;RDDVESRGLGDVYKRQYEGCLDNIKKEVSRSNEDFIKEHSEKYTFPSLPPVWKTLEVVSFGTLSKLFCLFKDNRLKKQVAREFGLPQYTYLESWIRCITVLRNCCAHHARIWNRRFALKPQLPNRLPLFWIAPTQKPIKLYHQLCTLLYMEQTITPCMDLKSSLLRLFADYPNIDLHAMGFPQGWENEPLWR
;
A
#
# COMPACT_ATOMS: atom_id res chain seq x y z
N ARG A 1 -31.25 4.01 -20.61
CA ARG A 1 -29.89 4.64 -20.52
C ARG A 1 -29.01 3.93 -19.48
N ASP A 2 -29.54 3.55 -18.33
CA ASP A 2 -28.81 2.94 -17.22
C ASP A 2 -28.24 1.53 -17.53
N ASP A 3 -28.89 0.77 -18.39
CA ASP A 3 -28.48 -0.60 -18.76
C ASP A 3 -27.23 -0.66 -19.65
N VAL A 4 -26.98 0.36 -20.45
CA VAL A 4 -25.78 0.40 -21.33
C VAL A 4 -24.54 0.84 -20.53
N GLU A 5 -24.71 1.78 -19.62
CA GLU A 5 -23.61 2.21 -18.73
C GLU A 5 -23.19 1.10 -17.76
N SER A 6 -24.16 0.34 -17.22
CA SER A 6 -23.86 -0.79 -16.31
C SER A 6 -23.15 -1.94 -17.03
N ARG A 7 -23.49 -2.24 -18.30
CA ARG A 7 -22.77 -3.23 -19.12
C ARG A 7 -21.36 -2.78 -19.45
N GLY A 8 -21.14 -1.51 -19.82
CA GLY A 8 -19.81 -0.96 -20.08
C GLY A 8 -18.90 -0.98 -18.87
N LEU A 9 -19.41 -0.66 -17.68
CA LEU A 9 -18.67 -0.76 -16.40
C LEU A 9 -18.29 -2.21 -16.06
N GLY A 10 -19.19 -3.16 -16.32
CA GLY A 10 -18.94 -4.59 -16.13
C GLY A 10 -17.80 -5.11 -17.02
N ASP A 11 -17.75 -4.68 -18.27
CA ASP A 11 -16.72 -5.08 -19.23
C ASP A 11 -15.35 -4.47 -18.90
N VAL A 12 -15.30 -3.22 -18.45
CA VAL A 12 -14.06 -2.57 -17.97
C VAL A 12 -13.51 -3.30 -16.76
N TYR A 13 -14.37 -3.59 -15.79
CA TYR A 13 -13.98 -4.34 -14.59
C TYR A 13 -13.45 -5.72 -14.93
N LYS A 14 -14.11 -6.46 -15.82
CA LYS A 14 -13.70 -7.78 -16.28
C LYS A 14 -12.31 -7.75 -16.93
N ARG A 15 -12.06 -6.79 -17.84
CA ARG A 15 -10.74 -6.61 -18.46
C ARG A 15 -9.64 -6.29 -17.42
N GLN A 16 -9.95 -5.44 -16.43
CA GLN A 16 -8.99 -5.11 -15.37
C GLN A 16 -8.66 -6.34 -14.51
N TYR A 17 -9.67 -7.16 -14.20
CA TYR A 17 -9.49 -8.40 -13.45
C TYR A 17 -8.68 -9.43 -14.24
N GLU A 18 -9.01 -9.67 -15.51
CA GLU A 18 -8.26 -10.55 -16.40
C GLU A 18 -6.80 -10.10 -16.55
N GLY A 19 -6.57 -8.81 -16.78
CA GLY A 19 -5.22 -8.24 -16.83
C GLY A 19 -4.45 -8.37 -15.52
N CYS A 20 -5.13 -8.31 -14.37
CA CYS A 20 -4.51 -8.56 -13.06
C CYS A 20 -4.11 -10.04 -12.92
N LEU A 21 -4.98 -10.98 -13.30
CA LEU A 21 -4.69 -12.41 -13.29
C LEU A 21 -3.53 -12.77 -14.21
N ASP A 22 -3.47 -12.18 -15.40
CA ASP A 22 -2.37 -12.40 -16.33
C ASP A 22 -1.03 -11.88 -15.78
N ASN A 23 -1.04 -10.76 -15.05
CA ASN A 23 0.16 -10.29 -14.35
C ASN A 23 0.58 -11.26 -13.25
N ILE A 24 -0.37 -11.77 -12.46
CA ILE A 24 -0.09 -12.79 -11.44
C ILE A 24 0.56 -14.03 -12.08
N LYS A 25 -0.01 -14.56 -13.16
CA LYS A 25 0.55 -15.71 -13.89
C LYS A 25 1.97 -15.43 -14.37
N LYS A 26 2.22 -14.24 -14.93
CA LYS A 26 3.55 -13.83 -15.39
C LYS A 26 4.55 -13.71 -14.24
N GLU A 27 4.15 -13.17 -13.10
CA GLU A 27 5.03 -13.02 -11.95
C GLU A 27 5.36 -14.38 -11.34
N VAL A 28 4.37 -15.28 -11.21
CA VAL A 28 4.56 -16.66 -10.76
C VAL A 28 5.49 -17.42 -11.70
N SER A 29 5.27 -17.34 -13.02
CA SER A 29 6.10 -18.06 -14.01
C SER A 29 7.55 -17.58 -14.07
N ARG A 30 7.83 -16.34 -13.62
CA ARG A 30 9.18 -15.77 -13.56
C ARG A 30 9.87 -16.00 -12.22
N SER A 31 9.14 -16.51 -11.25
CA SER A 31 9.69 -16.76 -9.91
C SER A 31 10.70 -17.88 -9.95
N ASN A 32 11.84 -17.67 -9.28
CA ASN A 32 12.87 -18.68 -9.09
C ASN A 32 12.79 -19.40 -7.74
N GLU A 33 11.73 -19.12 -6.98
CA GLU A 33 11.51 -19.73 -5.66
C GLU A 33 11.30 -21.25 -5.79
N ASP A 34 11.99 -22.02 -4.96
CA ASP A 34 11.98 -23.48 -5.04
C ASP A 34 10.58 -24.05 -4.82
N PHE A 35 9.80 -23.47 -3.90
CA PHE A 35 8.42 -23.92 -3.64
C PHE A 35 7.46 -23.67 -4.82
N ILE A 36 7.79 -22.75 -5.73
CA ILE A 36 7.04 -22.54 -6.99
C ILE A 36 7.44 -23.59 -8.02
N LYS A 37 8.76 -23.86 -8.15
CA LYS A 37 9.28 -24.89 -9.07
C LYS A 37 8.74 -26.26 -8.69
N GLU A 38 8.88 -26.67 -7.43
CA GLU A 38 8.36 -27.93 -6.90
C GLU A 38 6.85 -28.07 -7.13
N HIS A 39 6.08 -26.97 -6.97
CA HIS A 39 4.64 -27.00 -7.25
C HIS A 39 4.38 -27.27 -8.74
N SER A 40 5.10 -26.59 -9.63
CA SER A 40 4.93 -26.71 -11.08
C SER A 40 5.34 -28.08 -11.61
N GLU A 41 6.33 -28.71 -11.00
CA GLU A 41 6.76 -30.07 -11.32
C GLU A 41 5.76 -31.15 -10.86
N LYS A 42 5.16 -30.90 -9.69
CA LYS A 42 4.25 -31.87 -9.05
C LYS A 42 2.81 -31.78 -9.55
N TYR A 43 2.35 -30.58 -9.90
CA TYR A 43 0.96 -30.32 -10.24
C TYR A 43 0.83 -29.61 -11.58
N THR A 44 0.10 -30.25 -12.51
CA THR A 44 -0.23 -29.65 -13.82
C THR A 44 -1.54 -28.84 -13.78
N PHE A 45 -2.40 -29.12 -12.81
CA PHE A 45 -3.69 -28.44 -12.62
C PHE A 45 -4.02 -28.31 -11.12
N PRO A 46 -4.48 -27.14 -10.65
CA PRO A 46 -4.60 -25.87 -11.39
C PRO A 46 -3.24 -25.26 -11.77
N SER A 47 -3.23 -24.41 -12.80
CA SER A 47 -2.00 -23.78 -13.35
C SER A 47 -1.34 -22.77 -12.41
N LEU A 48 -2.05 -22.29 -11.41
CA LEU A 48 -1.51 -21.39 -10.36
C LEU A 48 -1.35 -22.18 -9.05
N PRO A 49 -0.27 -21.96 -8.32
CA PRO A 49 -0.12 -22.45 -6.96
C PRO A 49 -1.23 -21.95 -6.02
N PRO A 50 -1.40 -22.58 -4.85
CA PRO A 50 -2.30 -22.05 -3.82
C PRO A 50 -2.06 -20.57 -3.52
N VAL A 51 -3.11 -19.87 -3.13
CA VAL A 51 -3.10 -18.40 -2.95
C VAL A 51 -1.94 -17.94 -2.08
N TRP A 52 -1.65 -18.61 -0.97
CA TRP A 52 -0.55 -18.23 -0.08
C TRP A 52 0.82 -18.31 -0.74
N LYS A 53 1.11 -19.33 -1.56
CA LYS A 53 2.33 -19.42 -2.37
C LYS A 53 2.37 -18.35 -3.45
N THR A 54 1.24 -18.13 -4.13
CA THR A 54 1.11 -17.12 -5.18
C THR A 54 1.37 -15.71 -4.63
N LEU A 55 0.81 -15.37 -3.47
CA LEU A 55 0.93 -14.03 -2.91
C LEU A 55 2.34 -13.69 -2.42
N GLU A 56 3.17 -14.69 -2.10
CA GLU A 56 4.57 -14.47 -1.72
C GLU A 56 5.44 -13.99 -2.88
N VAL A 57 5.11 -14.37 -4.10
CA VAL A 57 5.95 -14.06 -5.28
C VAL A 57 5.42 -12.92 -6.13
N VAL A 58 4.18 -12.47 -5.90
CA VAL A 58 3.64 -11.34 -6.64
C VAL A 58 4.14 -10.01 -6.08
N SER A 59 4.32 -9.03 -6.97
CA SER A 59 4.72 -7.68 -6.56
C SER A 59 3.65 -7.02 -5.71
N PHE A 60 4.08 -6.13 -4.80
CA PHE A 60 3.15 -5.34 -4.00
C PHE A 60 2.18 -4.50 -4.86
N GLY A 61 2.61 -4.09 -6.05
CA GLY A 61 1.77 -3.41 -7.03
C GLY A 61 0.63 -4.28 -7.54
N THR A 62 0.92 -5.53 -7.86
CA THR A 62 -0.08 -6.54 -8.28
C THR A 62 -1.03 -6.87 -7.14
N LEU A 63 -0.52 -7.06 -5.92
CA LEU A 63 -1.32 -7.26 -4.72
C LEU A 63 -2.27 -6.08 -4.46
N SER A 64 -1.77 -4.85 -4.58
CA SER A 64 -2.57 -3.62 -4.43
C SER A 64 -3.72 -3.56 -5.44
N LYS A 65 -3.46 -3.90 -6.71
CA LYS A 65 -4.49 -3.97 -7.75
C LYS A 65 -5.51 -5.06 -7.46
N LEU A 66 -5.05 -6.25 -7.08
CA LEU A 66 -5.92 -7.38 -6.74
C LEU A 66 -6.89 -7.01 -5.60
N PHE A 67 -6.39 -6.39 -4.52
CA PHE A 67 -7.22 -5.95 -3.41
C PHE A 67 -8.30 -4.96 -3.86
N CYS A 68 -7.94 -3.97 -4.70
CA CYS A 68 -8.90 -3.01 -5.23
C CYS A 68 -9.98 -3.67 -6.13
N LEU A 69 -9.64 -4.77 -6.80
CA LEU A 69 -10.53 -5.51 -7.70
C LEU A 69 -11.44 -6.52 -7.00
N PHE A 70 -11.32 -6.74 -5.70
CA PHE A 70 -12.29 -7.59 -5.00
C PHE A 70 -13.69 -7.00 -5.09
N LYS A 71 -14.64 -7.80 -5.62
CA LYS A 71 -16.05 -7.40 -5.71
C LYS A 71 -16.74 -7.38 -4.36
N ASP A 72 -16.36 -8.30 -3.46
CA ASP A 72 -16.96 -8.41 -2.14
C ASP A 72 -16.35 -7.35 -1.20
N ASN A 73 -17.10 -6.28 -1.02
CA ASN A 73 -16.75 -5.22 -0.08
C ASN A 73 -16.73 -5.69 1.39
N ARG A 74 -17.31 -6.86 1.72
CA ARG A 74 -17.26 -7.42 3.09
C ARG A 74 -15.83 -7.83 3.41
N LEU A 75 -15.15 -8.51 2.48
CA LEU A 75 -13.74 -8.89 2.64
C LEU A 75 -12.85 -7.65 2.79
N LYS A 76 -13.05 -6.64 1.92
CA LYS A 76 -12.30 -5.37 2.02
C LYS A 76 -12.51 -4.68 3.37
N LYS A 77 -13.76 -4.65 3.85
CA LYS A 77 -14.10 -4.09 5.17
C LYS A 77 -13.46 -4.88 6.31
N GLN A 78 -13.45 -6.21 6.21
CA GLN A 78 -12.81 -7.05 7.21
C GLN A 78 -11.32 -6.76 7.30
N VAL A 79 -10.60 -6.78 6.18
CA VAL A 79 -9.17 -6.46 6.14
C VAL A 79 -8.90 -5.04 6.67
N ALA A 80 -9.70 -4.04 6.27
CA ALA A 80 -9.53 -2.68 6.75
C ALA A 80 -9.73 -2.55 8.28
N ARG A 81 -10.63 -3.34 8.85
CA ARG A 81 -10.86 -3.37 10.32
C ARG A 81 -9.68 -3.92 11.09
N GLU A 82 -8.93 -4.89 10.53
CA GLU A 82 -7.69 -5.39 11.16
C GLU A 82 -6.66 -4.27 11.35
N PHE A 83 -6.68 -3.26 10.47
CA PHE A 83 -5.89 -2.04 10.62
C PHE A 83 -6.60 -0.92 11.40
N GLY A 84 -7.76 -1.18 11.99
CA GLY A 84 -8.54 -0.15 12.67
C GLY A 84 -9.06 0.97 11.75
N LEU A 85 -9.11 0.74 10.44
CA LEU A 85 -9.56 1.75 9.49
C LEU A 85 -11.09 1.78 9.39
N PRO A 86 -11.72 2.99 9.42
CA PRO A 86 -13.17 3.11 9.42
C PRO A 86 -13.82 2.69 8.11
N GLN A 87 -13.08 2.76 7.00
CA GLN A 87 -13.55 2.39 5.67
C GLN A 87 -12.42 1.73 4.86
N TYR A 88 -12.76 0.73 4.04
CA TYR A 88 -11.80 0.05 3.18
C TYR A 88 -11.18 0.95 2.10
N THR A 89 -11.85 2.05 1.74
CA THR A 89 -11.34 3.04 0.79
C THR A 89 -10.06 3.72 1.27
N TYR A 90 -9.89 3.89 2.58
CA TYR A 90 -8.62 4.35 3.15
C TYR A 90 -7.52 3.36 2.87
N LEU A 91 -7.77 2.06 3.13
CA LEU A 91 -6.78 1.01 2.87
C LEU A 91 -6.40 0.94 1.38
N GLU A 92 -7.39 0.97 0.46
CA GLU A 92 -7.13 1.02 -0.98
C GLU A 92 -6.26 2.22 -1.37
N SER A 93 -6.54 3.38 -0.80
CA SER A 93 -5.75 4.59 -1.04
C SER A 93 -4.32 4.45 -0.52
N TRP A 94 -4.15 3.90 0.71
CA TRP A 94 -2.86 3.77 1.37
C TRP A 94 -1.96 2.76 0.67
N ILE A 95 -2.45 1.56 0.34
CA ILE A 95 -1.64 0.55 -0.34
C ILE A 95 -1.18 1.00 -1.72
N ARG A 96 -1.98 1.79 -2.44
CA ARG A 96 -1.57 2.40 -3.71
C ARG A 96 -0.43 3.42 -3.50
N CYS A 97 -0.53 4.27 -2.49
CA CYS A 97 0.50 5.26 -2.17
C CYS A 97 1.79 4.58 -1.70
N ILE A 98 1.70 3.58 -0.84
CA ILE A 98 2.83 2.77 -0.37
C ILE A 98 3.50 2.05 -1.54
N THR A 99 2.72 1.51 -2.49
CA THR A 99 3.28 0.92 -3.73
C THR A 99 4.17 1.91 -4.47
N VAL A 100 3.70 3.14 -4.65
CA VAL A 100 4.48 4.18 -5.35
C VAL A 100 5.74 4.53 -4.56
N LEU A 101 5.62 4.73 -3.25
CA LEU A 101 6.75 5.04 -2.37
C LEU A 101 7.79 3.92 -2.38
N ARG A 102 7.36 2.68 -2.19
CA ARG A 102 8.22 1.47 -2.25
C ARG A 102 8.95 1.37 -3.58
N ASN A 103 8.27 1.61 -4.70
CA ASN A 103 8.90 1.54 -6.02
C ASN A 103 9.92 2.66 -6.21
N CYS A 104 9.65 3.88 -5.69
CA CYS A 104 10.65 4.95 -5.69
C CYS A 104 11.92 4.53 -4.93
N CYS A 105 11.77 3.91 -3.75
CA CYS A 105 12.91 3.42 -2.97
C CYS A 105 13.65 2.29 -3.70
N ALA A 106 12.93 1.30 -4.24
CA ALA A 106 13.51 0.17 -4.95
C ALA A 106 14.29 0.57 -6.21
N HIS A 107 13.90 1.66 -6.85
CA HIS A 107 14.59 2.22 -8.03
C HIS A 107 15.59 3.33 -7.68
N HIS A 108 15.94 3.50 -6.41
CA HIS A 108 16.83 4.56 -5.92
C HIS A 108 16.42 5.97 -6.38
N ALA A 109 15.12 6.19 -6.60
CA ALA A 109 14.60 7.48 -7.04
C ALA A 109 14.56 8.46 -5.87
N ARG A 110 14.83 9.74 -6.16
CA ARG A 110 14.72 10.80 -5.17
C ARG A 110 13.29 10.85 -4.61
N ILE A 111 13.14 10.75 -3.30
CA ILE A 111 11.87 10.93 -2.57
C ILE A 111 11.78 12.29 -1.86
N TRP A 112 12.94 12.86 -1.46
CA TRP A 112 13.00 14.19 -0.85
C TRP A 112 12.40 15.25 -1.77
N ASN A 113 11.50 16.07 -1.23
CA ASN A 113 10.77 17.13 -1.95
C ASN A 113 10.13 16.67 -3.28
N ARG A 114 9.74 15.39 -3.35
CA ARG A 114 9.08 14.83 -4.52
C ARG A 114 7.58 15.14 -4.48
N ARG A 115 7.02 15.50 -5.63
CA ARG A 115 5.56 15.55 -5.84
C ARG A 115 5.08 14.15 -6.23
N PHE A 116 4.27 13.53 -5.38
CA PHE A 116 3.66 12.24 -5.67
C PHE A 116 2.34 12.45 -6.39
N ALA A 117 2.10 11.67 -7.45
CA ALA A 117 0.84 11.69 -8.18
C ALA A 117 -0.34 11.17 -7.33
N LEU A 118 -0.07 10.14 -6.51
CA LEU A 118 -1.05 9.59 -5.58
C LEU A 118 -0.86 10.20 -4.19
N LYS A 119 -1.99 10.51 -3.55
CA LYS A 119 -2.06 11.08 -2.22
C LYS A 119 -2.94 10.17 -1.36
N PRO A 120 -2.51 9.80 -0.14
CA PRO A 120 -3.33 8.99 0.74
C PRO A 120 -4.55 9.79 1.22
N GLN A 121 -5.68 9.12 1.30
CA GLN A 121 -6.84 9.64 2.03
C GLN A 121 -6.53 9.61 3.53
N LEU A 122 -6.79 10.69 4.24
CA LEU A 122 -6.46 10.81 5.65
C LEU A 122 -7.75 10.82 6.48
N PRO A 123 -7.98 9.82 7.34
CA PRO A 123 -9.07 9.86 8.31
C PRO A 123 -8.79 10.91 9.40
N ASN A 124 -9.83 11.54 9.91
CA ASN A 124 -9.69 12.52 10.97
C ASN A 124 -9.27 11.91 12.31
N ARG A 125 -9.69 10.67 12.58
CA ARG A 125 -9.40 9.94 13.81
C ARG A 125 -9.21 8.46 13.51
N LEU A 126 -8.31 7.84 14.24
CA LEU A 126 -8.04 6.40 14.21
C LEU A 126 -7.90 5.87 15.65
N PRO A 127 -8.11 4.56 15.86
CA PRO A 127 -8.04 3.95 17.20
C PRO A 127 -6.62 3.88 17.78
N LEU A 128 -5.60 3.80 16.93
CA LEU A 128 -4.19 3.83 17.33
C LEU A 128 -3.64 5.25 17.22
N PHE A 129 -2.36 5.43 17.58
CA PHE A 129 -1.70 6.72 17.47
C PHE A 129 -1.75 7.26 16.03
N TRP A 130 -2.27 8.46 15.88
CA TRP A 130 -2.48 9.11 14.60
C TRP A 130 -2.14 10.60 14.67
N ILE A 131 -2.09 11.25 13.51
CA ILE A 131 -1.83 12.68 13.36
C ILE A 131 -3.11 13.50 13.50
N ALA A 132 -2.97 14.78 13.84
CA ALA A 132 -4.07 15.74 13.82
C ALA A 132 -4.62 15.95 12.39
N PRO A 133 -5.92 16.27 12.24
CA PRO A 133 -6.49 16.60 10.94
C PRO A 133 -5.73 17.75 10.27
N THR A 134 -5.39 17.59 9.00
CA THR A 134 -4.63 18.58 8.24
C THR A 134 -5.38 19.04 7.00
N GLN A 135 -5.29 20.33 6.69
CA GLN A 135 -5.74 20.91 5.44
C GLN A 135 -4.57 21.20 4.46
N LYS A 136 -3.33 20.93 4.88
CA LYS A 136 -2.14 21.22 4.07
C LYS A 136 -2.05 20.27 2.89
N PRO A 137 -1.35 20.67 1.80
CA PRO A 137 -1.08 19.76 0.68
C PRO A 137 -0.43 18.47 1.15
N ILE A 138 -0.98 17.33 0.74
CA ILE A 138 -0.47 16.00 1.11
C ILE A 138 0.85 15.77 0.38
N LYS A 139 1.91 15.56 1.16
CA LYS A 139 3.29 15.32 0.69
C LYS A 139 3.83 14.03 1.31
N LEU A 140 5.15 13.83 1.25
CA LEU A 140 5.83 12.65 1.80
C LEU A 140 5.52 12.39 3.28
N TYR A 141 5.45 13.43 4.11
CA TYR A 141 5.07 13.33 5.52
C TYR A 141 3.83 12.47 5.73
N HIS A 142 2.77 12.74 4.96
CA HIS A 142 1.50 12.04 5.10
C HIS A 142 1.58 10.57 4.63
N GLN A 143 2.43 10.29 3.64
CA GLN A 143 2.69 8.90 3.23
C GLN A 143 3.46 8.13 4.29
N LEU A 144 4.45 8.77 4.92
CA LEU A 144 5.16 8.19 6.06
C LEU A 144 4.23 7.93 7.24
N CYS A 145 3.32 8.88 7.54
CA CYS A 145 2.33 8.70 8.60
C CYS A 145 1.42 7.49 8.33
N THR A 146 0.95 7.28 7.09
CA THR A 146 0.13 6.09 6.78
C THR A 146 0.94 4.79 6.92
N LEU A 147 2.20 4.80 6.54
CA LEU A 147 3.09 3.64 6.66
C LEU A 147 3.36 3.32 8.13
N LEU A 148 3.74 4.32 8.94
CA LEU A 148 3.96 4.17 10.39
C LEU A 148 2.71 3.69 11.12
N TYR A 149 1.54 4.17 10.72
CA TYR A 149 0.29 3.71 11.31
C TYR A 149 0.05 2.22 11.02
N MET A 150 0.25 1.78 9.78
CA MET A 150 0.10 0.36 9.42
C MET A 150 1.13 -0.53 10.13
N GLU A 151 2.34 -0.03 10.34
CA GLU A 151 3.40 -0.75 11.06
C GLU A 151 2.97 -1.12 12.48
N GLN A 152 2.25 -0.25 13.19
CA GLN A 152 1.76 -0.52 14.55
C GLN A 152 0.90 -1.81 14.63
N THR A 153 0.24 -2.18 13.53
CA THR A 153 -0.62 -3.36 13.46
C THR A 153 0.12 -4.59 12.90
N ILE A 154 0.96 -4.38 11.86
CA ILE A 154 1.58 -5.49 11.11
C ILE A 154 2.78 -6.05 11.87
N THR A 155 3.66 -5.17 12.32
CA THR A 155 4.96 -5.59 12.85
C THR A 155 5.39 -4.64 13.97
N PRO A 156 4.82 -4.79 15.17
CA PRO A 156 5.14 -3.88 16.29
C PRO A 156 6.63 -3.85 16.68
N CYS A 157 7.40 -4.84 16.24
CA CYS A 157 8.85 -4.93 16.52
C CYS A 157 9.74 -4.23 15.45
N MET A 158 9.18 -3.79 14.34
CA MET A 158 9.93 -2.95 13.38
C MET A 158 9.96 -1.51 13.91
N ASP A 159 11.08 -0.85 13.69
CA ASP A 159 11.34 0.47 14.23
C ASP A 159 11.65 1.48 13.12
N LEU A 160 10.71 1.59 12.18
CA LEU A 160 10.81 2.56 11.09
C LEU A 160 10.82 3.99 11.66
N LYS A 161 10.03 4.23 12.71
CA LYS A 161 9.98 5.55 13.36
C LYS A 161 11.36 5.96 13.88
N SER A 162 12.00 5.14 14.71
CA SER A 162 13.32 5.47 15.25
C SER A 162 14.37 5.57 14.15
N SER A 163 14.29 4.73 13.12
CA SER A 163 15.17 4.83 11.96
C SER A 163 15.03 6.17 11.22
N LEU A 164 13.81 6.67 11.05
CA LEU A 164 13.56 7.99 10.46
C LEU A 164 14.03 9.12 11.36
N LEU A 165 13.76 9.05 12.67
CA LEU A 165 14.19 10.06 13.64
C LEU A 165 15.71 10.15 13.69
N ARG A 166 16.40 8.99 13.69
CA ARG A 166 17.86 8.92 13.62
C ARG A 166 18.38 9.55 12.33
N LEU A 167 17.78 9.22 11.18
CA LEU A 167 18.16 9.83 9.90
C LEU A 167 18.03 11.35 9.93
N PHE A 168 16.97 11.90 10.53
CA PHE A 168 16.77 13.35 10.64
C PHE A 168 17.77 13.98 11.60
N ALA A 169 18.18 13.29 12.66
CA ALA A 169 19.20 13.74 13.58
C ALA A 169 20.61 13.73 12.92
N ASP A 170 20.93 12.70 12.15
CA ASP A 170 22.20 12.57 11.43
C ASP A 170 22.34 13.62 10.31
N TYR A 171 21.23 14.12 9.76
CA TYR A 171 21.19 15.09 8.66
C TYR A 171 20.33 16.31 8.97
N PRO A 172 20.73 17.17 9.94
CA PRO A 172 19.90 18.30 10.42
C PRO A 172 19.62 19.36 9.35
N ASN A 173 20.37 19.37 8.25
CA ASN A 173 20.17 20.30 7.13
C ASN A 173 19.05 19.91 6.17
N ILE A 174 18.38 18.76 6.41
CA ILE A 174 17.24 18.35 5.58
C ILE A 174 16.06 19.28 5.86
N ASP A 175 15.54 19.93 4.80
CA ASP A 175 14.33 20.71 4.89
C ASP A 175 13.11 19.79 4.97
N LEU A 176 12.69 19.47 6.19
CA LEU A 176 11.51 18.64 6.48
C LEU A 176 10.22 19.36 6.06
N HIS A 177 10.18 20.71 6.13
CA HIS A 177 9.01 21.47 5.70
C HIS A 177 8.76 21.31 4.19
N ALA A 178 9.80 21.23 3.37
CA ALA A 178 9.68 20.94 1.94
C ALA A 178 9.02 19.56 1.68
N MET A 179 9.18 18.60 2.60
CA MET A 179 8.55 17.28 2.56
C MET A 179 7.15 17.24 3.19
N GLY A 180 6.67 18.36 3.72
CA GLY A 180 5.31 18.50 4.28
C GLY A 180 5.19 18.24 5.77
N PHE A 181 6.32 18.12 6.50
CA PHE A 181 6.29 18.06 7.96
C PHE A 181 5.77 19.40 8.52
N PRO A 182 4.72 19.38 9.33
CA PRO A 182 4.21 20.60 9.96
C PRO A 182 5.14 21.04 11.09
N GLN A 183 5.04 22.31 11.50
CA GLN A 183 5.74 22.76 12.69
C GLN A 183 5.22 21.99 13.91
N GLY A 184 6.12 21.46 14.73
CA GLY A 184 5.80 20.67 15.92
C GLY A 184 5.30 19.25 15.61
N TRP A 185 5.61 18.71 14.45
CA TRP A 185 5.25 17.34 14.05
C TRP A 185 5.73 16.27 15.05
N GLU A 186 6.82 16.53 15.76
CA GLU A 186 7.39 15.64 16.80
C GLU A 186 6.41 15.46 17.98
N ASN A 187 5.48 16.41 18.16
CA ASN A 187 4.46 16.38 19.21
C ASN A 187 3.20 15.60 18.80
N GLU A 188 3.07 15.20 17.55
CA GLU A 188 1.97 14.39 17.09
C GLU A 188 2.01 12.99 17.74
N PRO A 189 0.86 12.43 18.15
CA PRO A 189 0.82 11.14 18.85
C PRO A 189 1.52 10.00 18.11
N LEU A 190 1.46 10.01 16.78
CA LEU A 190 2.11 8.99 15.93
C LEU A 190 3.65 9.04 16.03
N TRP A 191 4.22 10.23 16.27
CA TRP A 191 5.67 10.48 16.26
C TRP A 191 6.30 10.50 17.65
N ARG A 192 5.50 10.53 18.71
CA ARG A 192 5.94 10.39 20.11
C ARG A 192 6.30 8.92 20.51
#